data_bc6d8a13574352b0699cbcc82d3c589a
#
_entry.id   bc6d8a13574352b0699cbcc82d3c589a
#
_cell.length_a   1.000
_cell.length_b   1.000
_cell.length_c   1.000
_cell.angle_alpha   90.00
_cell.angle_beta   90.00
_cell.angle_gamma   90.00
#
_symmetry.space_group_name_H-M   'P 1'
#
loop_
_entity.id
_entity.type
_entity.pdbx_description
1 polymer ?
#
loop_
_entity_poly.entity_id
_entity_poly.type
_entity_poly.pdbx_seq_one_letter_code
_entity_poly.pdbx_strand_id
1 'polypeptide(L)' 'MTFKEICKNEEINAYLKKGDENLGQLGYTDHSQAHCVQVARQAGKILERFGYSDHEIELVKIAGYMH' A
#
# COMPACT_ATOMS: atom_id res chain seq x y z
N MET A 1 6.42 8.74 10.49
CA MET A 1 5.45 8.44 9.43
C MET A 1 4.89 7.05 9.62
N THR A 2 3.57 6.92 9.69
CA THR A 2 2.90 5.64 9.90
C THR A 2 2.11 5.24 8.66
N PHE A 3 1.77 3.96 8.57
CA PHE A 3 0.91 3.46 7.50
C PHE A 3 -0.43 4.20 7.47
N LYS A 4 -1.01 4.46 8.64
CA LYS A 4 -2.29 5.16 8.76
C LYS A 4 -2.22 6.58 8.20
N GLU A 5 -1.12 7.29 8.47
CA GLU A 5 -0.88 8.63 7.93
C GLU A 5 -0.73 8.60 6.41
N ILE A 6 0.00 7.61 5.89
CA ILE A 6 0.19 7.43 4.45
C ILE A 6 -1.14 7.18 3.75
N CYS A 7 -2.01 6.35 4.31
CA CYS A 7 -3.32 6.06 3.72
C CYS A 7 -4.21 7.30 3.62
N LYS A 8 -3.96 8.31 4.46
CA LYS A 8 -4.71 9.57 4.47
C LYS A 8 -4.04 10.70 3.69
N ASN A 9 -2.84 10.46 3.15
CA ASN A 9 -2.10 11.48 2.43
C ASN A 9 -2.71 11.72 1.05
N GLU A 10 -3.22 12.94 0.83
CA GLU A 10 -3.92 13.29 -0.41
C GLU A 10 -3.02 13.24 -1.65
N GLU A 11 -1.77 13.68 -1.52
CA GLU A 11 -0.82 13.64 -2.63
C GLU A 11 -0.50 12.22 -3.07
N ILE A 12 -0.20 11.36 -2.09
CA ILE A 12 0.12 9.96 -2.36
C ILE A 12 -1.08 9.27 -3.02
N ASN A 13 -2.27 9.49 -2.48
CA ASN A 13 -3.49 8.89 -3.03
C ASN A 13 -3.81 9.41 -4.43
N ALA A 14 -3.51 10.67 -4.71
CA ALA A 14 -3.68 11.22 -6.06
C ALA A 14 -2.76 10.52 -7.06
N TYR A 15 -1.51 10.29 -6.69
CA TYR A 15 -0.58 9.54 -7.53
C TYR A 15 -1.01 8.10 -7.76
N LEU A 16 -1.47 7.42 -6.72
CA LEU A 16 -1.95 6.05 -6.83
C LEU A 16 -3.17 5.96 -7.73
N LYS A 17 -4.11 6.89 -7.60
CA LYS A 17 -5.29 6.95 -8.44
C LYS A 17 -4.93 7.16 -9.90
N LYS A 18 -3.99 8.07 -10.17
CA LYS A 18 -3.53 8.35 -11.52
C LYS A 18 -2.87 7.12 -12.14
N GLY A 19 -2.05 6.43 -11.37
CA GLY A 19 -1.41 5.18 -11.81
C GLY A 19 -2.44 4.11 -12.13
N ASP A 20 -3.45 3.95 -11.28
CA ASP A 20 -4.52 2.97 -11.47
C ASP A 20 -5.31 3.27 -12.75
N GLU A 21 -5.66 4.55 -12.99
CA GLU A 21 -6.36 4.96 -14.20
C GLU A 21 -5.55 4.65 -15.45
N ASN A 22 -4.25 4.97 -15.43
CA ASN A 22 -3.36 4.73 -16.56
C ASN A 22 -3.21 3.23 -16.85
N LEU A 23 -3.04 2.42 -15.82
CA LEU A 23 -2.92 0.96 -15.96
C LEU A 23 -4.24 0.35 -16.43
N GLY A 24 -5.36 0.85 -15.97
CA GLY A 24 -6.68 0.40 -16.41
C GLY A 24 -6.90 0.63 -17.89
N GLN A 25 -6.47 1.77 -18.43
CA GLN A 25 -6.54 2.09 -19.86
C GLN A 25 -5.69 1.15 -20.70
N LEU A 26 -4.61 0.63 -20.13
CA LEU A 26 -3.72 -0.32 -20.80
C LEU A 26 -4.15 -1.78 -20.63
N GLY A 27 -5.22 -2.02 -19.87
CA GLY A 27 -5.74 -3.37 -19.66
C GLY A 27 -5.04 -4.15 -18.55
N TYR A 28 -4.29 -3.47 -17.69
CA TYR A 28 -3.63 -4.12 -16.55
C TYR A 28 -4.57 -4.25 -15.36
N THR A 29 -4.13 -5.04 -14.37
CA THR A 29 -4.92 -5.37 -13.18
C THR A 29 -5.10 -4.18 -12.24
N ASP A 30 -6.03 -4.35 -11.30
CA ASP A 30 -6.45 -3.36 -10.32
C ASP A 30 -5.31 -2.91 -9.41
N HIS A 31 -5.06 -1.60 -9.36
CA HIS A 31 -4.16 -0.94 -8.42
C HIS A 31 -4.89 0.14 -7.62
N SER A 32 -6.18 -0.07 -7.38
CA SER A 32 -7.00 0.83 -6.58
C SER A 32 -6.46 0.95 -5.15
N GLN A 33 -6.92 1.97 -4.43
CA GLN A 33 -6.58 2.16 -3.03
C GLN A 33 -6.95 0.93 -2.20
N ALA A 34 -8.10 0.33 -2.46
CA ALA A 34 -8.55 -0.87 -1.75
C ALA A 34 -7.55 -2.03 -1.91
N HIS A 35 -7.07 -2.23 -3.12
CA HIS A 35 -6.06 -3.26 -3.39
C HIS A 35 -4.74 -2.95 -2.69
N CYS A 36 -4.29 -1.69 -2.74
CA CYS A 36 -3.04 -1.28 -2.09
C CYS A 36 -3.11 -1.50 -0.57
N VAL A 37 -4.24 -1.18 0.06
CA VAL A 37 -4.44 -1.43 1.49
C VAL A 37 -4.40 -2.92 1.78
N GLN A 38 -5.03 -3.73 0.95
CA GLN A 38 -5.06 -5.18 1.14
C GLN A 38 -3.65 -5.78 1.07
N VAL A 39 -2.87 -5.39 0.07
CA VAL A 39 -1.48 -5.85 -0.09
C VAL A 39 -0.64 -5.44 1.11
N ALA A 40 -0.78 -4.20 1.57
CA ALA A 40 -0.05 -3.69 2.72
C ALA A 40 -0.37 -4.50 3.98
N ARG A 41 -1.64 -4.76 4.23
CA ARG A 41 -2.07 -5.53 5.40
C ARG A 41 -1.57 -6.97 5.38
N GLN A 42 -1.61 -7.60 4.22
CA GLN A 42 -1.11 -8.97 4.07
C GLN A 42 0.39 -9.04 4.31
N ALA A 43 1.15 -8.10 3.76
CA ALA A 43 2.59 -8.03 3.96
C ALA A 43 2.92 -7.83 5.45
N GLY A 44 2.19 -6.93 6.12
CA GLY A 44 2.36 -6.70 7.56
C GLY A 44 2.10 -7.93 8.39
N LYS A 45 1.05 -8.69 8.07
CA LYS A 45 0.72 -9.92 8.79
C LYS A 45 1.81 -10.98 8.65
N ILE A 46 2.40 -11.10 7.48
CA ILE A 46 3.49 -12.05 7.24
C ILE A 46 4.67 -11.71 8.15
N LEU A 47 5.08 -10.46 8.20
CA LEU A 47 6.18 -10.03 9.04
C LEU A 47 5.88 -10.20 10.53
N GLU A 48 4.65 -9.92 10.95
CA GLU A 48 4.22 -10.11 12.31
C GLU A 48 4.38 -11.58 12.74
N ARG A 49 4.00 -12.52 11.89
CA ARG A 49 4.16 -13.94 12.16
C ARG A 49 5.61 -14.38 12.34
N PHE A 50 6.53 -13.72 11.65
CA PHE A 50 7.96 -14.02 11.75
C PHE A 50 8.66 -13.23 12.85
N GLY A 51 7.93 -12.46 13.65
CA GLY A 51 8.48 -11.78 14.83
C GLY A 51 9.25 -10.51 14.55
N TYR A 52 9.00 -9.86 13.41
CA TYR A 52 9.62 -8.59 13.10
C TYR A 52 9.08 -7.47 14.01
N SER A 53 9.87 -6.41 14.18
CA SER A 53 9.50 -5.28 15.03
C SER A 53 8.32 -4.50 14.46
N ASP A 54 7.63 -3.75 15.32
CA ASP A 54 6.53 -2.89 14.89
C ASP A 54 7.00 -1.86 13.85
N HIS A 55 8.21 -1.33 14.01
CA HIS A 55 8.79 -0.39 13.05
C HIS A 55 8.96 -1.02 11.67
N GLU A 56 9.50 -2.24 11.63
CA GLU A 56 9.68 -2.97 10.37
C GLU A 56 8.35 -3.32 9.72
N ILE A 57 7.35 -3.71 10.52
CA ILE A 57 6.00 -4.00 10.04
C ILE A 57 5.40 -2.75 9.39
N GLU A 58 5.55 -1.58 10.03
CA GLU A 58 5.04 -0.31 9.48
C GLU A 58 5.71 0.02 8.15
N LEU A 59 7.02 -0.14 8.06
CA LEU A 59 7.75 0.11 6.82
C LEU A 59 7.27 -0.77 5.68
N VAL A 60 7.03 -2.05 5.96
CA VAL A 60 6.56 -3.00 4.95
C VAL A 60 5.14 -2.68 4.50
N LYS A 61 4.27 -2.26 5.42
CA LYS A 61 2.91 -1.83 5.07
C LYS A 61 2.93 -0.61 4.14
N ILE A 62 3.78 0.37 4.45
CA ILE A 62 3.93 1.56 3.61
C ILE A 62 4.43 1.17 2.22
N ALA A 63 5.45 0.31 2.16
CA ALA A 63 5.98 -0.16 0.89
C ALA A 63 4.91 -0.91 0.07
N GLY A 64 4.13 -1.76 0.72
CA GLY A 64 3.05 -2.50 0.07
C GLY A 64 1.95 -1.59 -0.46
N TYR A 65 1.63 -0.55 0.28
CA TYR A 65 0.62 0.42 -0.13
C TYR A 65 1.06 1.21 -1.36
N MET A 66 2.34 1.52 -1.45
CA MET A 66 2.90 2.37 -2.50
C MET A 66 3.46 1.60 -3.71
N HIS A 67 3.30 0.29 -3.71
CA HIS A 67 3.83 -0.50 -4.83
C HIS A 67 3.10 -0.16 -6.12
#